data_74a61f27e4efb52a72683adfaf98d97b
#
_entry.id   74a61f27e4efb52a72683adfaf98d97b
#
_cell.length_a   1.000
_cell.length_b   1.000
_cell.length_c   1.000
_cell.angle_alpha   90.00
_cell.angle_beta   90.00
_cell.angle_gamma   90.00
#
_symmetry.space_group_name_H-M   'P 1'
#
loop_
_entity.id
_entity.type
_entity.pdbx_description
1 polymer ?
#
loop_
_entity_poly.entity_id
_entity_poly.type
_entity_poly.pdbx_seq_one_letter_code
_entity_poly.pdbx_strand_id
1 'polypeptide(L)'
;MLFTTIAAASMLVLQGAMAQDAEGWYKQHPGMSRIGPVNQETHQILDEFGRTRFFHGTNVVMKEPPWYRPSEWVPGVSSFGTKDVENMHDLGLNVVRLGHNWAGAEPVRGEYNQTFLDIMKQQTKLAEDHGLYVLVDVHQDVLARQFCGQGVPDVSVYCYYYCNDYDTMGLTIMNLSSGLSRRIG
;
A
#
# COMPACT_ATOMS: atom_id res chain seq x y z
N MET A 1 2.55 41.70 23.68
CA MET A 1 2.34 40.61 24.67
C MET A 1 1.10 39.74 24.41
N LEU A 2 0.03 40.22 23.76
CA LEU A 2 -1.20 39.44 23.52
C LEU A 2 -1.05 38.31 22.46
N PHE A 3 -0.22 38.51 21.45
CA PHE A 3 -0.05 37.53 20.34
C PHE A 3 0.72 36.26 20.74
N THR A 4 1.63 36.36 21.70
CA THR A 4 2.41 35.22 22.20
C THR A 4 1.56 34.29 23.07
N THR A 5 0.58 34.83 23.78
CA THR A 5 -0.32 34.03 24.65
C THR A 5 -1.35 33.22 23.87
N ILE A 6 -1.85 33.74 22.73
CA ILE A 6 -2.82 33.04 21.88
C ILE A 6 -2.15 31.86 21.15
N ALA A 7 -0.92 32.04 20.66
CA ALA A 7 -0.18 30.97 20.00
C ALA A 7 0.17 29.81 20.96
N ALA A 8 0.53 30.12 22.20
CA ALA A 8 0.82 29.08 23.21
C ALA A 8 -0.45 28.32 23.65
N ALA A 9 -1.58 29.01 23.79
CA ALA A 9 -2.85 28.36 24.12
C ALA A 9 -3.34 27.46 22.98
N SER A 10 -3.19 27.89 21.73
CA SER A 10 -3.57 27.08 20.56
C SER A 10 -2.68 25.85 20.40
N MET A 11 -1.37 25.94 20.70
CA MET A 11 -0.48 24.78 20.70
C MET A 11 -0.84 23.77 21.81
N LEU A 12 -1.16 24.23 23.00
CA LEU A 12 -1.57 23.37 24.12
C LEU A 12 -2.88 22.63 23.84
N VAL A 13 -3.86 23.29 23.20
CA VAL A 13 -5.13 22.66 22.81
C VAL A 13 -4.92 21.61 21.72
N LEU A 14 -4.06 21.89 20.73
CA LEU A 14 -3.70 20.92 19.69
C LEU A 14 -2.95 19.70 20.27
N GLN A 15 -2.01 19.92 21.17
CA GLN A 15 -1.29 18.84 21.86
C GLN A 15 -2.22 18.01 22.75
N GLY A 16 -3.18 18.62 23.43
CA GLY A 16 -4.19 17.89 24.22
C GLY A 16 -5.12 17.03 23.37
N ALA A 17 -5.57 17.55 22.24
CA ALA A 17 -6.42 16.80 21.29
C ALA A 17 -5.65 15.61 20.67
N MET A 18 -4.42 15.82 20.25
CA MET A 18 -3.60 14.74 19.70
C MET A 18 -3.25 13.67 20.75
N ALA A 19 -3.11 14.02 22.02
CA ALA A 19 -2.86 13.08 23.10
C ALA A 19 -4.09 12.24 23.43
N GLN A 20 -5.30 12.83 23.40
CA GLN A 20 -6.56 12.11 23.61
C GLN A 20 -6.85 11.14 22.45
N ASP A 21 -6.60 11.56 21.21
CA ASP A 21 -6.69 10.68 20.04
C ASP A 21 -5.71 9.52 20.12
N ALA A 22 -4.50 9.77 20.61
CA ALA A 22 -3.48 8.74 20.82
C ALA A 22 -3.95 7.69 21.83
N GLU A 23 -4.47 8.10 22.99
CA GLU A 23 -4.95 7.15 24.03
C GLU A 23 -6.12 6.30 23.52
N GLY A 24 -7.05 6.88 22.76
CA GLY A 24 -8.15 6.18 22.11
C GLY A 24 -7.64 5.15 21.10
N TRP A 25 -6.62 5.51 20.32
CA TRP A 25 -6.02 4.63 19.33
C TRP A 25 -5.36 3.40 19.98
N TYR A 26 -4.58 3.57 21.06
CA TYR A 26 -3.95 2.45 21.78
C TYR A 26 -4.95 1.47 22.39
N LYS A 27 -6.09 1.98 22.88
CA LYS A 27 -7.16 1.11 23.41
C LYS A 27 -7.79 0.25 22.33
N GLN A 28 -7.85 0.76 21.09
CA GLN A 28 -8.38 0.04 19.94
C GLN A 28 -7.34 -0.91 19.31
N HIS A 29 -6.04 -0.65 19.48
CA HIS A 29 -4.95 -1.39 18.85
C HIS A 29 -3.94 -1.87 19.91
N PRO A 30 -4.34 -2.79 20.81
CA PRO A 30 -3.48 -3.27 21.87
C PRO A 30 -2.22 -3.95 21.30
N GLY A 31 -1.05 -3.59 21.81
CA GLY A 31 0.24 -4.12 21.36
C GLY A 31 0.87 -3.43 20.15
N MET A 32 0.15 -2.56 19.46
CA MET A 32 0.70 -1.70 18.43
C MET A 32 1.26 -0.40 19.02
N SER A 33 2.22 0.20 18.34
CA SER A 33 2.70 1.56 18.60
C SER A 33 2.84 2.30 17.27
N ARG A 34 2.68 3.61 17.29
CA ARG A 34 2.88 4.40 16.08
C ARG A 34 4.33 4.31 15.61
N ILE A 35 4.51 4.20 14.30
CA ILE A 35 5.83 4.25 13.69
C ILE A 35 6.34 5.69 13.82
N GLY A 36 7.50 5.85 14.42
CA GLY A 36 8.19 7.12 14.61
C GLY A 36 9.21 7.39 13.49
N PRO A 37 10.10 8.35 13.71
CA PRO A 37 11.13 8.68 12.74
C PRO A 37 12.17 7.58 12.61
N VAL A 38 12.79 7.47 11.43
CA VAL A 38 13.99 6.64 11.24
C VAL A 38 15.17 7.29 11.95
N ASN A 39 15.90 6.55 12.76
CA ASN A 39 17.14 6.99 13.35
C ASN A 39 18.17 7.24 12.25
N GLN A 40 18.69 8.48 12.15
CA GLN A 40 19.58 8.87 11.07
C GLN A 40 21.00 8.29 11.17
N GLU A 41 21.39 7.86 12.35
CA GLU A 41 22.73 7.28 12.59
C GLU A 41 22.70 5.75 12.37
N THR A 42 21.68 5.09 12.92
CA THR A 42 21.58 3.61 12.87
C THR A 42 20.71 3.10 11.74
N HIS A 43 20.00 3.98 11.04
CA HIS A 43 19.02 3.67 9.98
C HIS A 43 17.90 2.71 10.42
N GLN A 44 17.64 2.67 11.73
CA GLN A 44 16.60 1.82 12.29
C GLN A 44 15.25 2.56 12.32
N ILE A 45 14.19 1.83 12.06
CA ILE A 45 12.82 2.33 12.22
C ILE A 45 12.51 2.31 13.72
N LEU A 46 12.12 3.47 14.24
CA LEU A 46 11.74 3.62 15.63
C LEU A 46 10.22 3.67 15.78
N ASP A 47 9.71 3.36 16.95
CA ASP A 47 8.36 3.70 17.35
C ASP A 47 8.34 5.09 18.05
N GLU A 48 7.15 5.55 18.40
CA GLU A 48 6.96 6.83 19.10
C GLU A 48 7.61 6.90 20.50
N PHE A 49 7.97 5.75 21.07
CA PHE A 49 8.69 5.64 22.34
C PHE A 49 10.22 5.52 22.14
N GLY A 50 10.71 5.66 20.89
CA GLY A 50 12.12 5.55 20.56
C GLY A 50 12.66 4.12 20.54
N ARG A 51 11.81 3.09 20.58
CA ARG A 51 12.21 1.69 20.51
C ARG A 51 12.35 1.27 19.05
N THR A 52 13.40 0.50 18.74
CA THR A 52 13.59 -0.09 17.41
C THR A 52 12.46 -1.08 17.10
N ARG A 53 11.87 -0.93 15.92
CA ARG A 53 10.83 -1.82 15.40
C ARG A 53 11.37 -2.73 14.32
N PHE A 54 11.05 -4.02 14.45
CA PHE A 54 11.28 -5.02 13.43
C PHE A 54 9.94 -5.47 12.85
N PHE A 55 9.85 -5.52 11.53
CA PHE A 55 8.66 -5.94 10.82
C PHE A 55 8.89 -7.36 10.28
N HIS A 56 8.02 -8.27 10.71
CA HIS A 56 8.02 -9.66 10.29
C HIS A 56 6.63 -10.04 9.81
N GLY A 57 6.49 -10.42 8.55
CA GLY A 57 5.17 -10.66 7.98
C GLY A 57 5.17 -11.35 6.64
N THR A 58 4.06 -11.19 5.93
CA THR A 58 3.84 -11.86 4.64
C THR A 58 3.30 -10.91 3.58
N ASN A 59 3.33 -11.36 2.33
CA ASN A 59 2.75 -10.65 1.19
C ASN A 59 1.32 -11.13 0.94
N VAL A 60 0.43 -10.18 0.69
CA VAL A 60 -0.94 -10.41 0.23
C VAL A 60 -1.12 -9.64 -1.08
N VAL A 61 -0.93 -10.33 -2.19
CA VAL A 61 -0.99 -9.74 -3.53
C VAL A 61 -1.86 -10.60 -4.43
N MET A 62 -2.79 -10.00 -5.17
CA MET A 62 -3.52 -10.64 -6.26
C MET A 62 -2.99 -10.11 -7.59
N LYS A 63 -2.44 -11.01 -8.41
CA LYS A 63 -1.74 -10.64 -9.66
C LYS A 63 -2.63 -10.60 -10.89
N GLU A 64 -3.93 -10.82 -10.71
CA GLU A 64 -4.95 -10.85 -11.76
C GLU A 64 -6.22 -10.14 -11.28
N PRO A 65 -7.09 -9.69 -12.18
CA PRO A 65 -8.39 -9.18 -11.78
C PRO A 65 -9.15 -10.18 -10.88
N PRO A 66 -9.79 -9.72 -9.83
CA PRO A 66 -10.15 -8.35 -9.50
C PRO A 66 -9.09 -7.53 -8.74
N TRP A 67 -7.84 -7.99 -8.65
CA TRP A 67 -6.68 -7.31 -8.05
C TRP A 67 -6.70 -7.26 -6.50
N TYR A 68 -7.60 -7.99 -5.86
CA TYR A 68 -7.65 -8.16 -4.40
C TYR A 68 -7.97 -9.61 -4.06
N ARG A 69 -7.54 -10.06 -2.89
CA ARG A 69 -7.87 -11.39 -2.37
C ARG A 69 -9.30 -11.41 -1.85
N PRO A 70 -10.06 -12.49 -2.07
CA PRO A 70 -11.36 -12.63 -1.45
C PRO A 70 -11.22 -12.73 0.08
N SER A 71 -12.23 -12.31 0.83
CA SER A 71 -12.28 -12.46 2.28
C SER A 71 -12.54 -13.89 2.72
N GLU A 72 -13.24 -14.66 1.89
CA GLU A 72 -13.53 -16.08 2.12
C GLU A 72 -12.61 -16.96 1.28
N TRP A 73 -12.29 -18.13 1.83
CA TRP A 73 -11.45 -19.08 1.10
C TRP A 73 -12.17 -19.63 -0.14
N VAL A 74 -11.49 -19.59 -1.26
CA VAL A 74 -11.94 -20.14 -2.55
C VAL A 74 -10.91 -21.16 -3.03
N PRO A 75 -11.32 -22.37 -3.47
CA PRO A 75 -10.40 -23.36 -4.00
C PRO A 75 -9.52 -22.80 -5.11
N GLY A 76 -8.19 -22.97 -4.96
CA GLY A 76 -7.19 -22.46 -5.91
C GLY A 76 -6.86 -20.97 -5.81
N VAL A 77 -7.55 -20.23 -4.95
CA VAL A 77 -7.29 -18.82 -4.70
C VAL A 77 -7.05 -18.61 -3.20
N SER A 78 -5.92 -18.01 -2.83
CA SER A 78 -5.69 -17.68 -1.43
C SER A 78 -6.60 -16.52 -1.01
N SER A 79 -7.11 -16.57 0.22
CA SER A 79 -7.95 -15.55 0.83
C SER A 79 -7.13 -14.49 1.57
N PHE A 80 -7.79 -13.42 1.99
CA PHE A 80 -7.35 -12.50 3.01
C PHE A 80 -8.55 -12.03 3.80
N GLY A 81 -8.97 -12.84 4.76
CA GLY A 81 -10.11 -12.62 5.64
C GLY A 81 -9.74 -12.71 7.11
N THR A 82 -10.77 -12.73 7.97
CA THR A 82 -10.59 -12.74 9.43
C THR A 82 -9.72 -13.89 9.89
N LYS A 83 -9.95 -15.09 9.37
CA LYS A 83 -9.17 -16.28 9.76
C LYS A 83 -7.69 -16.16 9.38
N ASP A 84 -7.40 -15.51 8.26
CA ASP A 84 -6.01 -15.33 7.80
C ASP A 84 -5.27 -14.36 8.72
N VAL A 85 -5.87 -13.23 9.08
CA VAL A 85 -5.24 -12.24 9.97
C VAL A 85 -5.12 -12.76 11.40
N GLU A 86 -6.10 -13.54 11.91
CA GLU A 86 -5.98 -14.24 13.19
C GLU A 86 -4.78 -15.19 13.19
N ASN A 87 -4.65 -16.02 12.16
CA ASN A 87 -3.51 -16.94 12.03
C ASN A 87 -2.19 -16.19 11.94
N MET A 88 -2.13 -15.05 11.24
CA MET A 88 -0.93 -14.21 11.16
C MET A 88 -0.56 -13.69 12.55
N HIS A 89 -1.52 -13.18 13.30
CA HIS A 89 -1.33 -12.70 14.67
C HIS A 89 -0.82 -13.83 15.59
N ASP A 90 -1.45 -15.00 15.55
CA ASP A 90 -1.09 -16.17 16.38
C ASP A 90 0.32 -16.69 16.06
N LEU A 91 0.77 -16.54 14.82
CA LEU A 91 2.14 -16.84 14.39
C LEU A 91 3.16 -15.76 14.79
N GLY A 92 2.73 -14.68 15.43
CA GLY A 92 3.58 -13.56 15.83
C GLY A 92 4.01 -12.65 14.68
N LEU A 93 3.31 -12.70 13.53
CA LEU A 93 3.52 -11.74 12.46
C LEU A 93 2.95 -10.39 12.89
N ASN A 94 3.60 -9.30 12.47
CA ASN A 94 3.20 -7.95 12.86
C ASN A 94 3.02 -7.00 11.67
N VAL A 95 3.22 -7.48 10.44
CA VAL A 95 3.03 -6.67 9.23
C VAL A 95 2.49 -7.52 8.09
N VAL A 96 1.66 -6.92 7.26
CA VAL A 96 1.27 -7.44 5.96
C VAL A 96 1.65 -6.45 4.86
N ARG A 97 2.35 -6.92 3.82
CA ARG A 97 2.55 -6.16 2.59
C ARG A 97 1.37 -6.40 1.67
N LEU A 98 0.46 -5.41 1.62
CA LEU A 98 -0.80 -5.49 0.88
C LEU A 98 -0.64 -4.89 -0.50
N GLY A 99 -0.76 -5.72 -1.54
CA GLY A 99 -0.65 -5.30 -2.93
C GLY A 99 -1.83 -4.44 -3.35
N HIS A 100 -1.54 -3.24 -3.76
CA HIS A 100 -2.49 -2.24 -4.25
C HIS A 100 -2.17 -1.92 -5.71
N ASN A 101 -2.70 -2.73 -6.62
CA ASN A 101 -2.43 -2.59 -8.04
C ASN A 101 -3.10 -1.35 -8.62
N TRP A 102 -2.37 -0.53 -9.35
CA TRP A 102 -2.91 0.63 -10.04
C TRP A 102 -4.00 0.25 -11.03
N ALA A 103 -3.84 -0.87 -11.75
CA ALA A 103 -4.85 -1.40 -12.66
C ALA A 103 -6.19 -1.74 -11.97
N GLY A 104 -6.16 -2.06 -10.68
CA GLY A 104 -7.37 -2.25 -9.88
C GLY A 104 -8.03 -0.94 -9.47
N ALA A 105 -7.22 0.06 -9.14
CA ALA A 105 -7.70 1.37 -8.68
C ALA A 105 -8.20 2.27 -9.83
N GLU A 106 -7.51 2.27 -10.97
CA GLU A 106 -7.79 3.10 -12.13
C GLU A 106 -7.70 2.26 -13.41
N PRO A 107 -8.70 1.40 -13.68
CA PRO A 107 -8.70 0.53 -14.86
C PRO A 107 -8.80 1.32 -16.18
N VAL A 108 -9.45 2.47 -16.15
CA VAL A 108 -9.56 3.41 -17.25
C VAL A 108 -9.05 4.77 -16.78
N ARG A 109 -8.33 5.46 -17.62
CA ARG A 109 -7.70 6.75 -17.28
C ARG A 109 -8.71 7.76 -16.77
N GLY A 110 -8.53 8.22 -15.52
CA GLY A 110 -9.42 9.17 -14.85
C GLY A 110 -10.67 8.54 -14.23
N GLU A 111 -10.88 7.22 -14.38
CA GLU A 111 -12.03 6.51 -13.82
C GLU A 111 -11.56 5.60 -12.67
N TYR A 112 -11.89 6.00 -11.45
CA TYR A 112 -11.49 5.26 -10.25
C TYR A 112 -12.51 4.19 -9.87
N ASN A 113 -12.03 2.97 -9.65
CA ASN A 113 -12.84 1.84 -9.22
C ASN A 113 -13.09 1.92 -7.70
N GLN A 114 -14.22 2.53 -7.33
CA GLN A 114 -14.59 2.72 -5.93
C GLN A 114 -14.73 1.39 -5.19
N THR A 115 -15.26 0.35 -5.83
CA THR A 115 -15.40 -0.98 -5.23
C THR A 115 -14.03 -1.55 -4.81
N PHE A 116 -13.04 -1.44 -5.69
CA PHE A 116 -11.66 -1.86 -5.37
C PHE A 116 -11.10 -1.06 -4.17
N LEU A 117 -11.24 0.25 -4.20
CA LEU A 117 -10.74 1.13 -3.13
C LEU A 117 -11.40 0.82 -1.78
N ASP A 118 -12.71 0.57 -1.78
CA ASP A 118 -13.45 0.22 -0.55
C ASP A 118 -13.02 -1.14 0.01
N ILE A 119 -12.77 -2.14 -0.85
CA ILE A 119 -12.26 -3.45 -0.43
C ILE A 119 -10.84 -3.31 0.14
N MET A 120 -9.95 -2.56 -0.51
CA MET A 120 -8.60 -2.33 0.00
C MET A 120 -8.62 -1.63 1.37
N LYS A 121 -9.55 -0.67 1.55
CA LYS A 121 -9.77 -0.02 2.85
C LYS A 121 -10.27 -1.00 3.90
N GLN A 122 -11.22 -1.88 3.56
CA GLN A 122 -11.72 -2.92 4.47
C GLN A 122 -10.61 -3.89 4.87
N GLN A 123 -9.79 -4.34 3.93
CA GLN A 123 -8.67 -5.24 4.20
C GLN A 123 -7.58 -4.59 5.06
N THR A 124 -7.30 -3.32 4.83
CA THR A 124 -6.40 -2.54 5.69
C THR A 124 -6.94 -2.44 7.12
N LYS A 125 -8.23 -2.12 7.25
CA LYS A 125 -8.89 -2.04 8.57
C LYS A 125 -8.92 -3.40 9.28
N LEU A 126 -9.19 -4.47 8.57
CA LEU A 126 -9.17 -5.83 9.09
C LEU A 126 -7.79 -6.18 9.68
N ALA A 127 -6.71 -5.87 8.97
CA ALA A 127 -5.34 -6.09 9.48
C ALA A 127 -5.06 -5.24 10.72
N GLU A 128 -5.42 -3.96 10.70
CA GLU A 128 -5.27 -3.03 11.83
C GLU A 128 -6.01 -3.54 13.09
N ASP A 129 -7.26 -3.98 12.95
CA ASP A 129 -8.07 -4.49 14.06
C ASP A 129 -7.50 -5.74 14.73
N HIS A 130 -6.61 -6.46 14.02
CA HIS A 130 -5.89 -7.62 14.53
C HIS A 130 -4.42 -7.34 14.87
N GLY A 131 -4.05 -6.06 15.01
CA GLY A 131 -2.71 -5.67 15.45
C GLY A 131 -1.61 -5.82 14.41
N LEU A 132 -1.95 -5.89 13.12
CA LEU A 132 -1.00 -5.96 12.02
C LEU A 132 -0.80 -4.59 11.37
N TYR A 133 0.44 -4.19 11.20
CA TYR A 133 0.78 -3.05 10.34
C TYR A 133 0.53 -3.40 8.88
N VAL A 134 0.16 -2.41 8.08
CA VAL A 134 -0.03 -2.59 6.65
C VAL A 134 1.00 -1.76 5.89
N LEU A 135 1.84 -2.42 5.10
CA LEU A 135 2.66 -1.80 4.09
C LEU A 135 1.87 -1.81 2.78
N VAL A 136 1.32 -0.67 2.41
CA VAL A 136 0.63 -0.51 1.12
C VAL A 136 1.67 -0.54 0.01
N ASP A 137 1.57 -1.53 -0.86
CA ASP A 137 2.49 -1.77 -1.96
C ASP A 137 1.82 -1.44 -3.30
N VAL A 138 2.25 -0.37 -3.96
CA VAL A 138 1.84 -0.09 -5.34
C VAL A 138 2.52 -1.12 -6.24
N HIS A 139 1.91 -2.30 -6.28
CA HIS A 139 2.52 -3.49 -6.83
C HIS A 139 2.53 -3.48 -8.36
N GLN A 140 3.67 -3.82 -8.92
CA GLN A 140 3.81 -4.11 -10.35
C GLN A 140 4.95 -5.12 -10.59
N ASP A 141 4.75 -6.00 -11.55
CA ASP A 141 5.79 -6.85 -12.12
C ASP A 141 5.78 -6.67 -13.64
N VAL A 142 6.93 -6.35 -14.22
CA VAL A 142 7.06 -6.16 -15.68
C VAL A 142 6.02 -5.20 -16.26
N LEU A 143 5.69 -4.12 -15.53
CA LEU A 143 4.76 -3.04 -15.89
C LEU A 143 3.31 -3.49 -16.08
N ALA A 144 2.92 -3.97 -17.26
CA ALA A 144 1.54 -4.20 -17.64
C ALA A 144 1.34 -5.53 -18.37
N ARG A 145 0.08 -5.95 -18.52
CA ARG A 145 -0.32 -7.19 -19.19
C ARG A 145 0.21 -7.33 -20.62
N GLN A 146 0.38 -6.21 -21.33
CA GLN A 146 0.97 -6.16 -22.67
C GLN A 146 2.40 -6.68 -22.72
N PHE A 147 3.12 -6.69 -21.59
CA PHE A 147 4.49 -7.20 -21.44
C PHE A 147 4.55 -8.49 -20.62
N CYS A 148 3.43 -9.23 -20.54
CA CYS A 148 3.28 -10.40 -19.68
C CYS A 148 3.45 -10.07 -18.19
N GLY A 149 3.27 -8.79 -17.82
CA GLY A 149 3.33 -8.29 -16.47
C GLY A 149 1.97 -7.94 -15.88
N GLN A 150 1.98 -7.12 -14.83
CA GLN A 150 0.75 -6.71 -14.13
C GLN A 150 1.00 -5.48 -13.24
N GLY A 151 -0.07 -4.85 -12.82
CA GLY A 151 -0.06 -3.77 -11.83
C GLY A 151 -0.27 -2.40 -12.44
N VAL A 152 0.31 -2.09 -13.58
CA VAL A 152 0.07 -0.85 -14.32
C VAL A 152 -1.10 -1.05 -15.27
N PRO A 153 -2.08 -0.12 -15.34
CA PRO A 153 -3.21 -0.23 -16.26
C PRO A 153 -2.76 -0.15 -17.72
N ASP A 154 -3.38 -0.94 -18.59
CA ASP A 154 -3.06 -0.99 -20.02
C ASP A 154 -3.17 0.38 -20.70
N VAL A 155 -4.08 1.24 -20.22
CA VAL A 155 -4.27 2.61 -20.72
C VAL A 155 -3.10 3.55 -20.45
N SER A 156 -2.23 3.22 -19.52
CA SER A 156 -1.03 3.99 -19.16
C SER A 156 0.19 3.59 -19.99
N VAL A 157 0.07 2.49 -20.75
CA VAL A 157 1.14 1.94 -21.56
C VAL A 157 0.78 2.10 -23.02
N TYR A 158 1.30 3.14 -23.67
CA TYR A 158 1.17 3.28 -25.11
C TYR A 158 2.16 2.32 -25.78
N CYS A 159 1.68 1.12 -26.10
CA CYS A 159 2.41 0.21 -26.96
C CYS A 159 2.00 0.46 -28.40
N TYR A 160 2.89 1.07 -29.19
CA TYR A 160 2.77 1.15 -30.64
C TYR A 160 3.27 -0.19 -31.21
N TYR A 161 2.49 -1.26 -31.02
CA TYR A 161 2.79 -2.55 -31.64
C TYR A 161 1.59 -3.07 -32.41
N TYR A 162 1.74 -3.13 -33.70
CA TYR A 162 1.04 -4.11 -34.52
C TYR A 162 1.55 -5.50 -34.07
N CYS A 163 0.72 -6.25 -33.37
CA CYS A 163 0.99 -7.62 -32.98
C CYS A 163 0.86 -8.56 -34.20
N ASN A 164 1.65 -8.37 -35.25
CA ASN A 164 1.65 -9.26 -36.41
C ASN A 164 3.03 -9.81 -36.77
N ASP A 165 4.09 -9.51 -36.02
CA ASP A 165 5.41 -10.10 -36.25
C ASP A 165 6.08 -10.43 -34.91
N TYR A 166 6.14 -11.73 -34.64
CA TYR A 166 6.84 -12.32 -33.48
C TYR A 166 8.36 -12.17 -33.53
N ASP A 167 8.92 -11.61 -34.59
CA ASP A 167 10.37 -11.61 -34.84
C ASP A 167 11.12 -10.33 -34.54
N THR A 168 10.46 -9.27 -34.05
CA THR A 168 11.15 -8.02 -33.70
C THR A 168 10.63 -7.42 -32.40
N MET A 169 11.03 -7.97 -31.26
CA MET A 169 10.83 -7.31 -29.97
C MET A 169 11.83 -6.15 -29.79
N GLY A 170 11.52 -4.99 -30.37
CA GLY A 170 12.14 -3.72 -30.00
C GLY A 170 11.33 -3.05 -28.89
N LEU A 171 11.84 -3.05 -27.68
CA LEU A 171 11.20 -2.41 -26.54
C LEU A 171 11.28 -0.88 -26.67
N THR A 172 10.18 -0.21 -26.98
CA THR A 172 10.12 1.25 -26.91
C THR A 172 9.58 1.69 -25.56
N ILE A 173 10.46 2.05 -24.64
CA ILE A 173 10.06 2.67 -23.37
C ILE A 173 9.84 4.16 -23.63
N MET A 174 8.59 4.61 -23.54
CA MET A 174 8.31 6.05 -23.53
C MET A 174 8.62 6.62 -22.14
N ASN A 175 9.51 7.60 -22.11
CA ASN A 175 9.79 8.36 -20.92
C ASN A 175 8.63 9.33 -20.66
N LEU A 176 7.83 9.08 -19.62
CA LEU A 176 6.63 9.83 -19.26
C LEU A 176 6.90 11.30 -18.90
N SER A 177 8.17 11.70 -18.76
CA SER A 177 8.51 13.07 -18.33
C SER A 177 8.81 14.05 -19.48
N SER A 178 8.97 13.60 -20.73
CA SER A 178 9.51 14.49 -21.79
C SER A 178 8.86 14.40 -23.16
N GLY A 179 7.92 13.51 -23.41
CA GLY A 179 7.27 13.40 -24.72
C GLY A 179 8.19 13.04 -25.90
N LEU A 180 9.45 12.64 -25.63
CA LEU A 180 10.42 12.28 -26.65
C LEU A 180 10.55 10.75 -26.76
N SER A 181 10.19 10.24 -27.93
CA SER A 181 10.44 8.87 -28.34
C SER A 181 11.95 8.70 -28.68
N ARG A 182 12.67 7.85 -27.95
CA ARG A 182 13.98 7.35 -28.40
C ARG A 182 13.82 5.91 -28.85
N ARG A 183 14.17 5.65 -30.11
CA ARG A 183 14.39 4.28 -30.62
C ARG A 183 15.74 3.80 -30.10
N ILE A 184 15.73 2.65 -29.45
CA ILE A 184 16.96 1.92 -29.14
C ILE A 184 17.02 0.81 -30.19
N GLY A 185 18.01 0.89 -31.08
CA GLY A 185 18.33 -0.15 -32.05
C GLY A 185 19.19 -1.26 -31.45
#